data_950eea2793954abb80ae5abee28370cf
#
_entry.id   950eea2793954abb80ae5abee28370cf
#
_cell.length_a   1.000
_cell.length_b   1.000
_cell.length_c   1.000
_cell.angle_alpha   90.00
_cell.angle_beta   90.00
_cell.angle_gamma   90.00
#
_symmetry.space_group_name_H-M   'P 1'
#
loop_
_entity.id
_entity.type
_entity.pdbx_description
1 polymer ?
#
loop_
_entity_poly.entity_id
_entity_poly.type
_entity_poly.pdbx_seq_one_letter_code
_entity_poly.pdbx_strand_id
1 'polypeptide(L)'
;MPITILDLILLAVMLISGLLAMVRGFMREILSIAAWGAAALVTLYAYSKLLPTAKTYFNNDTVASIVVVAGVFVATLIVVSIITVRISDMILDSRIGALDRTLGFLFGLARGLLIVVVAFLFFSWLVPDKQRPDWVTNAKSRVVLQGTGDWLMSLLPDDPENTILKRFKKNKPDDEQTDTEPAPPGRCQSAHRLVYSS
;
A
#
# COMPACT_ATOMS: atom_id res chain seq x y z
N MET A 1 -35.65 10.77 4.07
CA MET A 1 -34.30 11.34 3.92
C MET A 1 -33.86 11.06 2.50
N PRO A 2 -33.51 12.07 1.70
CA PRO A 2 -33.18 11.88 0.29
C PRO A 2 -31.90 11.04 0.14
N ILE A 3 -31.88 10.20 -0.88
CA ILE A 3 -30.69 9.48 -1.32
C ILE A 3 -29.69 10.54 -1.81
N THR A 4 -28.49 10.52 -1.28
CA THR A 4 -27.45 11.48 -1.66
C THR A 4 -26.66 11.00 -2.87
N ILE A 5 -25.95 11.92 -3.53
CA ILE A 5 -25.10 11.59 -4.68
C ILE A 5 -24.04 10.54 -4.28
N LEU A 6 -23.51 10.59 -3.06
CA LEU A 6 -22.55 9.60 -2.55
C LEU A 6 -23.14 8.19 -2.48
N ASP A 7 -24.39 8.06 -2.01
CA ASP A 7 -25.10 6.77 -1.94
C ASP A 7 -25.29 6.18 -3.34
N LEU A 8 -25.62 7.06 -4.32
CA LEU A 8 -25.81 6.65 -5.72
C LEU A 8 -24.49 6.19 -6.35
N ILE A 9 -23.40 6.92 -6.12
CA ILE A 9 -22.04 6.54 -6.60
C ILE A 9 -21.63 5.20 -6.00
N LEU A 10 -21.79 5.02 -4.69
CA LEU A 10 -21.48 3.75 -4.01
C LEU A 10 -22.25 2.58 -4.65
N LEU A 11 -23.57 2.74 -4.79
CA LEU A 11 -24.43 1.71 -5.36
C LEU A 11 -24.01 1.40 -6.82
N ALA A 12 -23.79 2.43 -7.63
CA ALA A 12 -23.39 2.27 -9.02
C ALA A 12 -22.04 1.55 -9.15
N VAL A 13 -21.02 1.95 -8.39
CA VAL A 13 -19.70 1.31 -8.42
C VAL A 13 -19.78 -0.13 -7.94
N MET A 14 -20.51 -0.41 -6.86
CA MET A 14 -20.72 -1.77 -6.36
C MET A 14 -21.42 -2.66 -7.39
N LEU A 15 -22.51 -2.19 -8.01
CA LEU A 15 -23.26 -2.94 -9.01
C LEU A 15 -22.42 -3.19 -10.27
N ILE A 16 -21.75 -2.18 -10.79
CA ILE A 16 -20.90 -2.31 -11.97
C ILE A 16 -19.76 -3.31 -11.68
N SER A 17 -19.10 -3.19 -10.54
CA SER A 17 -18.04 -4.11 -10.12
C SER A 17 -18.56 -5.54 -9.96
N GLY A 18 -19.73 -5.71 -9.34
CA GLY A 18 -20.39 -7.01 -9.18
C GLY A 18 -20.77 -7.66 -10.51
N LEU A 19 -21.40 -6.90 -11.42
CA LEU A 19 -21.78 -7.39 -12.73
C LEU A 19 -20.56 -7.77 -13.59
N LEU A 20 -19.50 -6.96 -13.57
CA LEU A 20 -18.26 -7.28 -14.28
C LEU A 20 -17.61 -8.57 -13.73
N ALA A 21 -17.59 -8.73 -12.42
CA ALA A 21 -17.05 -9.93 -11.79
C ALA A 21 -17.93 -11.17 -12.04
N MET A 22 -19.26 -11.00 -12.11
CA MET A 22 -20.20 -12.08 -12.48
C MET A 22 -19.95 -12.58 -13.90
N VAL A 23 -19.65 -11.66 -14.84
CA VAL A 23 -19.34 -12.04 -16.25
C VAL A 23 -17.97 -12.73 -16.33
N ARG A 24 -16.99 -12.27 -15.55
CA ARG A 24 -15.65 -12.87 -15.53
C ARG A 24 -15.58 -14.20 -14.81
N GLY A 25 -16.37 -14.38 -13.75
CA GLY A 25 -16.32 -15.49 -12.82
C GLY A 25 -15.34 -15.30 -11.66
N PHE A 26 -15.69 -15.89 -10.53
CA PHE A 26 -14.93 -15.81 -9.27
C PHE A 26 -13.52 -16.41 -9.37
N MET A 27 -13.41 -17.57 -10.03
CA MET A 27 -12.12 -18.24 -10.22
C MET A 27 -11.13 -17.38 -11.01
N ARG A 28 -11.60 -16.69 -12.05
CA ARG A 28 -10.73 -15.77 -12.82
C ARG A 28 -10.26 -14.59 -12.00
N GLU A 29 -11.09 -14.02 -11.13
CA GLU A 29 -10.71 -12.89 -10.26
C GLU A 29 -9.67 -13.34 -9.22
N ILE A 30 -9.89 -14.48 -8.54
CA ILE A 30 -8.92 -15.00 -7.57
C ILE A 30 -7.60 -15.38 -8.23
N LEU A 31 -7.66 -16.10 -9.34
CA LEU A 31 -6.44 -16.49 -10.06
C LEU A 31 -5.66 -15.28 -10.60
N SER A 32 -6.37 -14.21 -10.97
CA SER A 32 -5.73 -12.95 -11.36
C SER A 32 -4.97 -12.32 -10.18
N ILE A 33 -5.59 -12.26 -8.99
CA ILE A 33 -4.92 -11.76 -7.78
C ILE A 33 -3.73 -12.65 -7.41
N ALA A 34 -3.90 -13.97 -7.48
CA ALA A 34 -2.84 -14.94 -7.22
C ALA A 34 -1.67 -14.77 -8.22
N ALA A 35 -1.96 -14.47 -9.49
CA ALA A 35 -0.95 -14.21 -10.51
C ALA A 35 -0.10 -12.97 -10.18
N TRP A 36 -0.72 -11.89 -9.71
CA TRP A 36 0.00 -10.71 -9.24
C TRP A 36 0.88 -11.00 -8.03
N GLY A 37 0.34 -11.72 -7.04
CA GLY A 37 1.09 -12.16 -5.87
C GLY A 37 2.28 -13.06 -6.24
N ALA A 38 2.07 -14.05 -7.11
CA ALA A 38 3.11 -14.93 -7.61
C ALA A 38 4.20 -14.16 -8.38
N ALA A 39 3.80 -13.22 -9.25
CA ALA A 39 4.75 -12.39 -9.97
C ALA A 39 5.60 -11.53 -9.04
N ALA A 40 5.00 -10.96 -8.00
CA ALA A 40 5.74 -10.19 -6.98
C ALA A 40 6.75 -11.07 -6.23
N LEU A 41 6.34 -12.27 -5.78
CA LEU A 41 7.23 -13.20 -5.06
C LEU A 41 8.38 -13.68 -5.94
N VAL A 42 8.11 -14.07 -7.20
CA VAL A 42 9.15 -14.49 -8.15
C VAL A 42 10.10 -13.33 -8.44
N THR A 43 9.59 -12.11 -8.58
CA THR A 43 10.43 -10.92 -8.80
C THR A 43 11.36 -10.67 -7.62
N LEU A 44 10.87 -10.75 -6.39
CA LEU A 44 11.68 -10.61 -5.17
C LEU A 44 12.79 -11.66 -5.10
N TYR A 45 12.46 -12.91 -5.42
CA TYR A 45 13.44 -14.00 -5.42
C TYR A 45 14.47 -13.86 -6.55
N ALA A 46 14.02 -13.52 -7.76
CA ALA A 46 14.86 -13.39 -8.94
C ALA A 46 15.75 -12.13 -8.91
N TYR A 47 15.31 -11.08 -8.22
CA TYR A 47 16.01 -9.81 -8.13
C TYR A 47 17.45 -9.99 -7.65
N SER A 48 17.64 -10.71 -6.54
CA SER A 48 18.97 -10.93 -5.95
C SER A 48 19.91 -11.72 -6.87
N LYS A 49 19.38 -12.57 -7.74
CA LYS A 49 20.16 -13.39 -8.67
C LYS A 49 20.45 -12.71 -10.01
N LEU A 50 19.49 -11.93 -10.53
CA LEU A 50 19.62 -11.29 -11.84
C LEU A 50 20.27 -9.91 -11.79
N LEU A 51 20.21 -9.23 -10.66
CA LEU A 51 20.77 -7.87 -10.52
C LEU A 51 22.29 -7.83 -10.82
N PRO A 52 23.15 -8.75 -10.33
CA PRO A 52 24.58 -8.73 -10.66
C PRO A 52 24.83 -8.83 -12.17
N THR A 53 24.08 -9.69 -12.86
CA THR A 53 24.18 -9.88 -14.31
C THR A 53 23.69 -8.64 -15.06
N ALA A 54 22.59 -8.00 -14.62
CA ALA A 54 22.08 -6.80 -15.25
C ALA A 54 23.05 -5.61 -15.14
N LYS A 55 23.78 -5.49 -14.03
CA LYS A 55 24.80 -4.44 -13.81
C LYS A 55 25.98 -4.54 -14.78
N THR A 56 26.22 -5.68 -15.39
CA THR A 56 27.27 -5.81 -16.42
C THR A 56 26.85 -5.19 -17.76
N TYR A 57 25.54 -5.08 -18.01
CA TYR A 57 25.01 -4.51 -19.25
C TYR A 57 24.61 -3.02 -19.12
N PHE A 58 24.33 -2.56 -17.91
CA PHE A 58 23.87 -1.20 -17.65
C PHE A 58 24.86 -0.46 -16.76
N ASN A 59 25.38 0.68 -17.22
CA ASN A 59 26.31 1.51 -16.45
C ASN A 59 25.64 2.22 -15.25
N ASN A 60 24.31 2.20 -15.17
CA ASN A 60 23.56 2.87 -14.10
C ASN A 60 22.83 1.82 -13.25
N ASP A 61 23.16 1.73 -11.97
CA ASP A 61 22.59 0.78 -11.01
C ASP A 61 21.07 0.89 -10.87
N THR A 62 20.53 2.10 -10.95
CA THR A 62 19.09 2.34 -10.87
C THR A 62 18.37 1.79 -12.09
N VAL A 63 18.93 2.01 -13.28
CA VAL A 63 18.34 1.50 -14.53
C VAL A 63 18.40 -0.02 -14.55
N ALA A 64 19.51 -0.64 -14.15
CA ALA A 64 19.63 -2.09 -14.03
C ALA A 64 18.58 -2.67 -13.10
N SER A 65 18.36 -2.04 -11.94
CA SER A 65 17.35 -2.48 -10.96
C SER A 65 15.92 -2.40 -11.52
N ILE A 66 15.56 -1.30 -12.16
CA ILE A 66 14.23 -1.10 -12.74
C ILE A 66 13.98 -2.11 -13.85
N VAL A 67 14.95 -2.32 -14.75
CA VAL A 67 14.83 -3.27 -15.87
C VAL A 67 14.65 -4.70 -15.37
N VAL A 68 15.42 -5.12 -14.35
CA VAL A 68 15.28 -6.46 -13.74
C VAL A 68 13.91 -6.61 -13.09
N VAL A 69 13.49 -5.68 -12.26
CA VAL A 69 12.20 -5.76 -11.56
C VAL A 69 11.05 -5.76 -12.56
N ALA A 70 11.00 -4.80 -13.48
CA ALA A 70 9.94 -4.71 -14.46
C ALA A 70 9.94 -5.90 -15.43
N GLY A 71 11.11 -6.30 -15.93
CA GLY A 71 11.25 -7.41 -16.87
C GLY A 71 10.80 -8.76 -16.27
N VAL A 72 11.30 -9.10 -15.09
CA VAL A 72 10.91 -10.35 -14.40
C VAL A 72 9.43 -10.33 -14.03
N PHE A 73 8.93 -9.21 -13.51
CA PHE A 73 7.55 -9.07 -13.11
C PHE A 73 6.59 -9.27 -14.30
N VAL A 74 6.83 -8.56 -15.41
CA VAL A 74 6.01 -8.67 -16.62
C VAL A 74 6.12 -10.07 -17.24
N ALA A 75 7.32 -10.63 -17.36
CA ALA A 75 7.51 -11.98 -17.88
C ALA A 75 6.75 -13.02 -17.04
N THR A 76 6.86 -12.95 -15.71
CA THR A 76 6.14 -13.85 -14.81
C THR A 76 4.63 -13.66 -14.91
N LEU A 77 4.15 -12.40 -14.97
CA LEU A 77 2.72 -12.13 -15.16
C LEU A 77 2.19 -12.76 -16.43
N ILE A 78 2.91 -12.65 -17.56
CA ILE A 78 2.49 -13.24 -18.83
C ILE A 78 2.38 -14.76 -18.72
N VAL A 79 3.43 -15.42 -18.20
CA VAL A 79 3.47 -16.87 -18.03
C VAL A 79 2.34 -17.35 -17.11
N VAL A 80 2.21 -16.76 -15.93
CA VAL A 80 1.17 -17.14 -14.96
C VAL A 80 -0.23 -16.84 -15.52
N SER A 81 -0.42 -15.72 -16.21
CA SER A 81 -1.72 -15.38 -16.83
C SER A 81 -2.14 -16.42 -17.90
N ILE A 82 -1.21 -16.88 -18.74
CA ILE A 82 -1.51 -17.93 -19.72
C ILE A 82 -1.95 -19.22 -19.04
N ILE A 83 -1.23 -19.64 -18.00
CA ILE A 83 -1.56 -20.83 -17.20
C ILE A 83 -2.93 -20.65 -16.53
N THR A 84 -3.18 -19.50 -15.94
CA THR A 84 -4.41 -19.14 -15.24
C THR A 84 -5.63 -19.22 -16.17
N VAL A 85 -5.54 -18.68 -17.39
CA VAL A 85 -6.63 -18.75 -18.36
C VAL A 85 -6.95 -20.19 -18.72
N ARG A 86 -5.94 -21.04 -18.96
CA ARG A 86 -6.13 -22.47 -19.27
C ARG A 86 -6.81 -23.22 -18.13
N ILE A 87 -6.40 -22.99 -16.90
CA ILE A 87 -7.01 -23.62 -15.72
C ILE A 87 -8.44 -23.13 -15.53
N SER A 88 -8.69 -21.85 -15.71
CA SER A 88 -10.02 -21.26 -15.56
C SER A 88 -11.02 -21.84 -16.58
N ASP A 89 -10.59 -22.01 -17.83
CA ASP A 89 -11.45 -22.57 -18.88
C ASP A 89 -11.85 -24.02 -18.59
N MET A 90 -10.93 -24.84 -18.05
CA MET A 90 -11.24 -26.20 -17.61
C MET A 90 -12.29 -26.29 -16.48
N ILE A 91 -12.28 -25.29 -15.57
CA ILE A 91 -13.21 -25.26 -14.43
C ILE A 91 -14.60 -24.75 -14.86
N LEU A 92 -14.65 -23.78 -15.78
CA LEU A 92 -15.90 -23.17 -16.26
C LEU A 92 -16.76 -24.11 -17.11
N ASP A 93 -16.19 -25.11 -17.76
CA ASP A 93 -16.90 -26.13 -18.54
C ASP A 93 -17.67 -27.15 -17.65
N SER A 94 -17.52 -27.04 -16.33
CA SER A 94 -18.20 -27.92 -15.37
C SER A 94 -19.53 -27.30 -14.91
N ARG A 95 -20.43 -28.13 -14.32
CA ARG A 95 -21.72 -27.70 -13.71
C ARG A 95 -21.58 -26.61 -12.62
N ILE A 96 -20.36 -26.28 -12.23
CA ILE A 96 -20.00 -25.30 -11.18
C ILE A 96 -20.07 -23.85 -11.72
N GLY A 97 -20.22 -23.64 -13.05
CA GLY A 97 -20.20 -22.31 -13.64
C GLY A 97 -21.26 -21.32 -13.11
N ALA A 98 -22.44 -21.81 -12.70
CA ALA A 98 -23.47 -20.94 -12.11
C ALA A 98 -23.08 -20.45 -10.70
N LEU A 99 -22.48 -21.33 -9.90
CA LEU A 99 -21.97 -21.00 -8.57
C LEU A 99 -20.79 -20.01 -8.67
N ASP A 100 -19.89 -20.24 -9.61
CA ASP A 100 -18.76 -19.36 -9.88
C ASP A 100 -19.19 -17.93 -10.22
N ARG A 101 -20.22 -17.77 -11.05
CA ARG A 101 -20.78 -16.45 -11.37
C ARG A 101 -21.42 -15.76 -10.18
N THR A 102 -22.14 -16.50 -9.34
CA THR A 102 -22.78 -15.95 -8.14
C THR A 102 -21.73 -15.52 -7.12
N LEU A 103 -20.71 -16.35 -6.88
CA LEU A 103 -19.57 -15.99 -6.04
C LEU A 103 -18.78 -14.82 -6.64
N GLY A 104 -18.62 -14.77 -7.97
CA GLY A 104 -18.01 -13.64 -8.66
C GLY A 104 -18.76 -12.34 -8.43
N PHE A 105 -20.11 -12.36 -8.50
CA PHE A 105 -20.93 -11.19 -8.20
C PHE A 105 -20.70 -10.71 -6.75
N LEU A 106 -20.77 -11.63 -5.78
CA LEU A 106 -20.56 -11.28 -4.36
C LEU A 106 -19.17 -10.72 -4.10
N PHE A 107 -18.15 -11.33 -4.67
CA PHE A 107 -16.77 -10.85 -4.60
C PHE A 107 -16.61 -9.47 -5.28
N GLY A 108 -17.26 -9.27 -6.42
CA GLY A 108 -17.27 -7.99 -7.11
C GLY A 108 -17.93 -6.87 -6.32
N LEU A 109 -19.02 -7.17 -5.57
CA LEU A 109 -19.63 -6.22 -4.65
C LEU A 109 -18.67 -5.82 -3.52
N ALA A 110 -18.01 -6.80 -2.89
CA ALA A 110 -17.02 -6.54 -1.84
C ALA A 110 -15.86 -5.70 -2.36
N ARG A 111 -15.33 -6.02 -3.54
CA ARG A 111 -14.28 -5.23 -4.20
C ARG A 111 -14.76 -3.82 -4.54
N GLY A 112 -15.99 -3.67 -5.06
CA GLY A 112 -16.58 -2.37 -5.34
C GLY A 112 -16.70 -1.50 -4.08
N LEU A 113 -17.13 -2.10 -2.97
CA LEU A 113 -17.16 -1.43 -1.66
C LEU A 113 -15.74 -0.97 -1.25
N LEU A 114 -14.75 -1.85 -1.32
CA LEU A 114 -13.37 -1.50 -0.98
C LEU A 114 -12.83 -0.34 -1.81
N ILE A 115 -13.10 -0.32 -3.12
CA ILE A 115 -12.67 0.78 -4.00
C ILE A 115 -13.28 2.11 -3.54
N VAL A 116 -14.58 2.12 -3.21
CA VAL A 116 -15.25 3.35 -2.76
C VAL A 116 -14.77 3.76 -1.37
N VAL A 117 -14.51 2.81 -0.46
CA VAL A 117 -13.93 3.09 0.86
C VAL A 117 -12.55 3.73 0.72
N VAL A 118 -11.67 3.17 -0.09
CA VAL A 118 -10.34 3.73 -0.34
C VAL A 118 -10.45 5.13 -0.95
N ALA A 119 -11.30 5.31 -1.96
CA ALA A 119 -11.54 6.61 -2.58
C ALA A 119 -12.09 7.63 -1.56
N PHE A 120 -12.99 7.20 -0.67
CA PHE A 120 -13.54 8.04 0.39
C PHE A 120 -12.48 8.42 1.43
N LEU A 121 -11.59 7.51 1.82
CA LEU A 121 -10.46 7.80 2.71
C LEU A 121 -9.52 8.83 2.09
N PHE A 122 -9.17 8.66 0.81
CA PHE A 122 -8.38 9.65 0.07
C PHE A 122 -9.07 11.01 0.02
N PHE A 123 -10.37 11.04 -0.28
CA PHE A 123 -11.15 12.27 -0.28
C PHE A 123 -11.18 12.91 1.11
N SER A 124 -11.37 12.12 2.16
CA SER A 124 -11.38 12.59 3.55
C SER A 124 -10.04 13.14 4.01
N TRP A 125 -8.95 12.59 3.50
CA TRP A 125 -7.61 13.09 3.77
C TRP A 125 -7.32 14.41 3.04
N LEU A 126 -7.85 14.55 1.80
CA LEU A 126 -7.62 15.74 0.98
C LEU A 126 -8.52 16.94 1.37
N VAL A 127 -9.75 16.64 1.84
CA VAL A 127 -10.77 17.67 2.13
C VAL A 127 -11.06 17.70 3.63
N PRO A 128 -10.67 18.77 4.35
CA PRO A 128 -10.99 18.95 5.77
C PRO A 128 -12.50 18.94 6.03
N ASP A 129 -12.91 18.46 7.21
CA ASP A 129 -14.32 18.30 7.61
C ASP A 129 -15.18 19.56 7.43
N LYS A 130 -14.58 20.74 7.64
CA LYS A 130 -15.24 22.04 7.52
C LYS A 130 -15.59 22.46 6.08
N GLN A 131 -14.95 21.84 5.08
CA GLN A 131 -15.13 22.15 3.65
C GLN A 131 -15.85 21.03 2.90
N ARG A 132 -16.32 19.99 3.60
CA ARG A 132 -17.01 18.87 2.96
C ARG A 132 -18.40 19.31 2.48
N PRO A 133 -18.75 19.01 1.22
CA PRO A 133 -20.08 19.29 0.68
C PRO A 133 -21.18 18.53 1.43
N ASP A 134 -22.40 19.13 1.49
CA ASP A 134 -23.54 18.57 2.20
C ASP A 134 -23.97 17.17 1.69
N TRP A 135 -23.74 16.89 0.40
CA TRP A 135 -24.04 15.57 -0.19
C TRP A 135 -23.15 14.44 0.34
N VAL A 136 -22.00 14.76 0.93
CA VAL A 136 -21.10 13.81 1.61
C VAL A 136 -21.47 13.68 3.09
N THR A 137 -21.72 14.81 3.76
CA THR A 137 -21.98 14.84 5.21
C THR A 137 -23.31 14.20 5.58
N ASN A 138 -24.33 14.33 4.72
CA ASN A 138 -25.69 13.81 4.92
C ASN A 138 -25.90 12.40 4.32
N ALA A 139 -24.86 11.77 3.75
CA ALA A 139 -24.98 10.46 3.14
C ALA A 139 -25.13 9.37 4.18
N LYS A 140 -26.07 8.44 3.96
CA LYS A 140 -26.22 7.23 4.80
C LYS A 140 -25.02 6.29 4.67
N SER A 141 -24.46 6.20 3.48
CA SER A 141 -23.24 5.42 3.18
C SER A 141 -22.01 5.91 3.92
N ARG A 142 -21.99 7.18 4.37
CA ARG A 142 -20.87 7.73 5.15
C ARG A 142 -20.56 6.88 6.39
N VAL A 143 -21.57 6.44 7.13
CA VAL A 143 -21.37 5.63 8.35
C VAL A 143 -20.70 4.30 8.00
N VAL A 144 -21.14 3.65 6.92
CA VAL A 144 -20.54 2.39 6.45
C VAL A 144 -19.12 2.61 5.94
N LEU A 145 -18.91 3.68 5.16
CA LEU A 145 -17.60 4.01 4.60
C LEU A 145 -16.59 4.39 5.68
N GLN A 146 -16.99 5.17 6.68
CA GLN A 146 -16.14 5.51 7.82
C GLN A 146 -15.84 4.28 8.67
N GLY A 147 -16.86 3.50 9.08
CA GLY A 147 -16.64 2.31 9.88
C GLY A 147 -15.77 1.26 9.19
N THR A 148 -15.96 1.05 7.89
CA THR A 148 -15.10 0.14 7.11
C THR A 148 -13.70 0.74 6.92
N GLY A 149 -13.60 2.05 6.73
CA GLY A 149 -12.33 2.76 6.62
C GLY A 149 -11.52 2.71 7.91
N ASP A 150 -12.14 2.97 9.05
CA ASP A 150 -11.51 2.90 10.37
C ASP A 150 -11.04 1.47 10.69
N TRP A 151 -11.87 0.47 10.35
CA TRP A 151 -11.48 -0.93 10.45
C TRP A 151 -10.28 -1.26 9.55
N LEU A 152 -10.26 -0.76 8.32
CA LEU A 152 -9.14 -0.96 7.39
C LEU A 152 -7.87 -0.28 7.91
N MET A 153 -8.00 0.93 8.48
CA MET A 153 -6.88 1.63 9.10
C MET A 153 -6.36 0.92 10.36
N SER A 154 -7.23 0.29 11.15
CA SER A 154 -6.81 -0.47 12.32
C SER A 154 -6.00 -1.73 11.99
N LEU A 155 -6.05 -2.19 10.74
CA LEU A 155 -5.19 -3.28 10.24
C LEU A 155 -3.78 -2.81 9.89
N LEU A 156 -3.56 -1.51 9.74
CA LEU A 156 -2.22 -0.96 9.57
C LEU A 156 -1.54 -0.84 10.95
N PRO A 157 -0.25 -1.17 11.07
CA PRO A 157 0.50 -0.93 12.31
C PRO A 157 0.46 0.56 12.66
N ASP A 158 0.21 0.88 13.93
CA ASP A 158 -0.01 2.23 14.44
C ASP A 158 1.10 3.25 14.16
N ASP A 159 2.29 2.80 13.72
CA ASP A 159 3.42 3.66 13.38
C ASP A 159 4.28 3.11 12.24
N PRO A 160 3.85 3.22 10.96
CA PRO A 160 4.70 2.81 9.84
C PRO A 160 5.98 3.66 9.74
N GLU A 161 5.92 4.96 10.05
CA GLU A 161 7.08 5.86 10.04
C GLU A 161 8.11 5.49 11.11
N ASN A 162 7.69 5.27 12.34
CA ASN A 162 8.59 4.92 13.45
C ASN A 162 9.21 3.53 13.27
N THR A 163 8.48 2.59 12.70
CA THR A 163 8.99 1.23 12.44
C THR A 163 10.03 1.23 11.33
N ILE A 164 9.82 2.00 10.27
CA ILE A 164 10.76 2.14 9.17
C ILE A 164 12.00 2.92 9.63
N LEU A 165 11.83 4.05 10.32
CA LEU A 165 12.93 4.87 10.83
C LEU A 165 13.78 4.12 11.84
N LYS A 166 13.18 3.30 12.74
CA LYS A 166 13.92 2.45 13.68
C LYS A 166 14.73 1.37 12.96
N ARG A 167 14.22 0.80 11.85
CA ARG A 167 14.99 -0.16 11.03
C ARG A 167 16.14 0.50 10.29
N PHE A 168 15.95 1.70 9.75
CA PHE A 168 17.02 2.45 9.10
C PHE A 168 18.08 2.92 10.11
N LYS A 169 17.68 3.33 11.32
CA LYS A 169 18.62 3.74 12.38
C LYS A 169 19.41 2.56 12.94
N LYS A 170 18.83 1.35 12.97
CA LYS A 170 19.52 0.12 13.42
C LYS A 170 20.52 -0.42 12.40
N ASN A 171 20.40 -0.04 11.12
CA ASN A 171 21.32 -0.43 10.04
C ASN A 171 22.38 0.62 9.72
N LYS A 172 22.49 1.71 10.51
CA LYS A 172 23.64 2.62 10.41
C LYS A 172 24.71 2.07 11.34
N PRO A 173 25.89 1.68 10.84
CA PRO A 173 27.01 1.32 11.70
C PRO A 173 27.33 2.52 12.60
N ASP A 174 27.66 2.24 13.86
CA ASP A 174 28.11 3.20 14.86
C ASP A 174 29.53 3.73 14.48
N ASP A 175 29.61 4.54 13.47
CA ASP A 175 30.82 5.28 13.11
C ASP A 175 30.44 6.75 12.97
N GLU A 176 30.34 7.43 14.09
CA GLU A 176 30.64 8.84 14.32
C GLU A 176 30.08 9.33 15.66
N GLN A 177 30.59 8.74 16.74
CA GLN A 177 30.68 9.46 18.01
C GLN A 177 32.06 10.10 18.05
N THR A 178 32.22 11.22 17.38
CA THR A 178 33.34 12.13 17.69
C THR A 178 32.87 13.06 18.79
N ASP A 179 33.49 12.88 19.92
CA ASP A 179 33.50 13.70 21.10
C ASP A 179 33.38 15.20 20.81
N THR A 180 32.30 15.79 21.30
CA THR A 180 32.27 17.18 21.73
C THR A 180 31.64 17.19 23.11
N GLU A 181 32.44 16.77 24.11
CA GLU A 181 32.23 17.05 25.50
C GLU A 181 32.41 18.57 25.71
N PRO A 182 31.41 19.30 26.19
CA PRO A 182 31.63 20.68 26.61
C PRO A 182 32.39 20.65 27.90
N ALA A 183 33.60 21.26 27.90
CA ALA A 183 34.47 21.45 29.05
C ALA A 183 33.70 22.05 30.25
N PRO A 184 33.98 21.58 31.47
CA PRO A 184 33.35 22.11 32.67
C PRO A 184 33.85 23.55 32.91
N PRO A 185 33.00 24.47 33.44
CA PRO A 185 33.42 25.84 33.73
C PRO A 185 34.43 25.83 34.88
N GLY A 186 35.68 26.06 34.51
CA GLY A 186 36.80 26.14 35.41
C GLY A 186 36.66 27.32 36.38
N ARG A 187 36.76 26.97 37.65
CA ARG A 187 37.09 27.80 38.81
C ARG A 187 38.15 28.86 38.46
N CYS A 188 37.74 30.11 38.40
CA CYS A 188 38.62 31.28 38.61
C CYS A 188 37.99 32.13 39.70
N GLN A 189 38.22 31.72 40.92
CA GLN A 189 38.10 32.61 42.09
C GLN A 189 39.34 32.41 42.94
N SER A 190 39.96 33.49 43.28
CA SER A 190 41.02 33.72 44.23
C SER A 190 42.38 34.03 43.60
N ALA A 191 42.57 35.30 43.27
CA ALA A 191 43.82 36.02 43.53
C ALA A 191 43.74 37.45 42.93
N HIS A 192 43.03 38.34 43.59
CA HIS A 192 43.38 39.78 43.58
C HIS A 192 42.67 40.52 44.71
N ARG A 193 43.10 40.19 45.89
CA ARG A 193 42.96 41.11 47.02
C ARG A 193 44.38 41.27 47.59
N LEU A 194 45.01 42.35 47.32
CA LEU A 194 46.01 43.07 48.12
C LEU A 194 46.74 44.06 47.19
N VAL A 195 46.76 45.24 47.59
CA VAL A 195 47.48 46.42 47.14
C VAL A 195 46.58 47.48 46.50
N TYR A 196 46.01 48.31 47.38
CA TYR A 196 46.25 49.79 47.46
C TYR A 196 45.61 50.32 48.69
N SER A 197 46.46 50.49 49.75
CA SER A 197 46.32 51.41 50.88
C SER A 197 47.37 52.48 50.71
N SER A 198 46.99 53.68 50.35
CA SER A 198 47.54 54.91 50.73
C SER A 198 46.69 56.07 50.26
#